data_0b5db084665940c9ec885f35a44adfdd
#
_entry.id   0b5db084665940c9ec885f35a44adfdd
#
_cell.length_a   1.000
_cell.length_b   1.000
_cell.length_c   1.000
_cell.angle_alpha   90.00
_cell.angle_beta   90.00
_cell.angle_gamma   90.00
#
_symmetry.space_group_name_H-M   'P 1'
#
loop_
_entity.id
_entity.type
_entity.pdbx_description
1 polymer ?
#
loop_
_entity_poly.entity_id
_entity_poly.type
_entity_poly.pdbx_seq_one_letter_code
_entity_poly.pdbx_strand_id
1 'polypeptide(L)'
;GNLDRRMGFRTVQLMVAAVSVTLVLCVTTGIIGAFGKTDDGSYVLQDRSTAELMGDFGVICFDTLNVRTHLHSNFITKTLNANSNSGLRNSYGVYEEFYFEDAENMNGCVSDMDTDMLYTGADIRRIEDGSVYIIMNNGSEIKLDRPANVKTDAELAEKGEYSKYADMSDIQRRFIEYSLELRAYADTEETVDIDLDGDINNRRIAVNGDGMHVVSLDYNELSANTNPIYFEFPDCDGDTVLLMNIDLSGAQDVVFGDMIFGSKNDAKANDNGNYFNACNRMYFNFYDSSAADGQFSGSITFAGRGFGTVMAPKASVNLGHNWDGCVVSEIFSNSGEFHRVPGTDFPKEEPTTESTTTEDTTEDTTTEDTTTEDTTTEDTTT
;
A
#
# COMPACT_ATOMS: atom_id res chain seq x y z
N GLY A 1 19.96 49.70 4.21
CA GLY A 1 20.63 48.54 3.66
C GLY A 1 20.05 47.18 4.09
N ASN A 2 18.94 47.10 4.89
CA ASN A 2 18.37 45.85 5.37
C ASN A 2 17.01 45.45 4.78
N LEU A 3 16.44 46.27 3.89
CA LEU A 3 15.15 45.96 3.24
C LEU A 3 15.30 45.14 1.94
N ASP A 4 16.39 45.32 1.22
CA ASP A 4 16.59 44.62 -0.07
C ASP A 4 16.96 43.13 0.04
N ARG A 5 17.48 42.69 1.19
CA ARG A 5 17.80 41.28 1.43
C ARG A 5 16.56 40.42 1.75
N ARG A 6 15.48 41.00 2.27
CA ARG A 6 14.26 40.25 2.61
C ARG A 6 13.32 40.01 1.43
N MET A 7 13.35 40.86 0.42
CA MET A 7 12.54 40.67 -0.79
C MET A 7 13.12 39.61 -1.73
N GLY A 8 14.46 39.45 -1.78
CA GLY A 8 15.09 38.42 -2.60
C GLY A 8 14.81 36.99 -2.16
N PHE A 9 14.70 36.76 -0.83
CA PHE A 9 14.47 35.45 -0.30
C PHE A 9 13.05 34.92 -0.51
N ARG A 10 12.05 35.78 -0.39
CA ARG A 10 10.65 35.41 -0.65
C ARG A 10 10.36 35.12 -2.13
N THR A 11 11.02 35.83 -3.04
CA THR A 11 10.84 35.64 -4.48
C THR A 11 11.50 34.33 -4.93
N VAL A 12 12.62 33.95 -4.32
CA VAL A 12 13.30 32.67 -4.62
C VAL A 12 12.50 31.49 -4.06
N GLN A 13 11.92 31.59 -2.86
CA GLN A 13 11.06 30.55 -2.31
C GLN A 13 9.77 30.34 -3.12
N LEU A 14 9.15 31.43 -3.60
CA LEU A 14 7.98 31.33 -4.47
C LEU A 14 8.31 30.75 -5.86
N MET A 15 9.50 31.01 -6.39
CA MET A 15 9.94 30.39 -7.65
C MET A 15 10.28 28.91 -7.49
N VAL A 16 10.89 28.52 -6.38
CA VAL A 16 11.19 27.11 -6.09
C VAL A 16 9.90 26.31 -5.87
N ALA A 17 8.91 26.85 -5.15
CA ALA A 17 7.62 26.22 -4.99
C ALA A 17 6.84 26.11 -6.31
N ALA A 18 6.86 27.16 -7.16
CA ALA A 18 6.21 27.13 -8.47
C ALA A 18 6.87 26.16 -9.44
N VAL A 19 8.21 26.03 -9.41
CA VAL A 19 8.93 25.05 -10.24
C VAL A 19 8.68 23.63 -9.77
N SER A 20 8.59 23.39 -8.46
CA SER A 20 8.29 22.05 -7.92
C SER A 20 6.87 21.59 -8.27
N VAL A 21 5.87 22.47 -8.17
CA VAL A 21 4.48 22.13 -8.54
C VAL A 21 4.36 21.92 -10.06
N THR A 22 5.07 22.70 -10.88
CA THR A 22 5.04 22.53 -12.34
C THR A 22 5.79 21.25 -12.77
N LEU A 23 6.84 20.85 -12.06
CA LEU A 23 7.55 19.60 -12.36
C LEU A 23 6.72 18.36 -11.99
N VAL A 24 6.00 18.39 -10.87
CA VAL A 24 5.09 17.31 -10.48
C VAL A 24 3.93 17.16 -11.48
N LEU A 25 3.34 18.28 -11.94
CA LEU A 25 2.30 18.21 -12.98
C LEU A 25 2.84 17.75 -14.33
N CYS A 26 4.07 18.09 -14.70
CA CYS A 26 4.66 17.62 -15.95
C CYS A 26 5.08 16.16 -15.90
N VAL A 27 5.47 15.64 -14.71
CA VAL A 27 5.80 14.22 -14.54
C VAL A 27 4.53 13.36 -14.61
N THR A 28 3.44 13.79 -13.98
CA THR A 28 2.16 13.05 -14.06
C THR A 28 1.57 13.04 -15.47
N THR A 29 1.65 14.13 -16.22
CA THR A 29 1.18 14.15 -17.62
C THR A 29 2.13 13.48 -18.60
N GLY A 30 3.43 13.43 -18.31
CA GLY A 30 4.43 12.75 -19.16
C GLY A 30 4.43 11.23 -19.00
N ILE A 31 4.15 10.71 -17.82
CA ILE A 31 4.06 9.26 -17.54
C ILE A 31 2.80 8.67 -18.17
N ILE A 32 1.67 9.37 -18.13
CA ILE A 32 0.41 8.92 -18.76
C ILE A 32 0.57 8.75 -20.29
N GLY A 33 1.50 9.44 -20.91
CA GLY A 33 1.77 9.32 -22.37
C GLY A 33 2.78 8.22 -22.75
N ALA A 34 3.54 7.67 -21.78
CA ALA A 34 4.59 6.68 -22.05
C ALA A 34 4.12 5.23 -21.84
N PHE A 35 3.07 5.02 -21.06
CA PHE A 35 2.42 3.72 -20.94
C PHE A 35 1.38 3.63 -22.09
N GLY A 36 1.77 2.97 -23.20
CA GLY A 36 0.87 2.73 -24.31
C GLY A 36 -0.44 2.09 -23.82
N LYS A 37 -1.54 2.43 -24.49
CA LYS A 37 -2.81 1.71 -24.32
C LYS A 37 -2.51 0.22 -24.32
N THR A 38 -2.76 -0.43 -23.21
CA THR A 38 -2.81 -1.88 -23.12
C THR A 38 -3.86 -2.38 -24.11
N ASP A 39 -3.59 -3.52 -24.67
CA ASP A 39 -4.47 -4.25 -25.59
C ASP A 39 -5.91 -4.18 -25.09
N ASP A 40 -6.89 -4.00 -25.98
CA ASP A 40 -8.33 -3.88 -25.68
C ASP A 40 -8.95 -5.12 -25.01
N GLY A 41 -8.13 -5.94 -24.36
CA GLY A 41 -8.56 -7.11 -23.60
C GLY A 41 -9.30 -6.71 -22.32
N SER A 42 -10.40 -7.39 -22.01
CA SER A 42 -11.04 -7.31 -20.70
C SER A 42 -10.35 -8.28 -19.73
N TYR A 43 -10.13 -7.83 -18.49
CA TYR A 43 -9.46 -8.60 -17.44
C TYR A 43 -10.36 -8.73 -16.20
N VAL A 44 -10.32 -9.85 -15.51
CA VAL A 44 -11.15 -10.05 -14.31
C VAL A 44 -10.85 -9.00 -13.23
N LEU A 45 -9.58 -8.63 -13.07
CA LEU A 45 -9.15 -7.65 -12.06
C LEU A 45 -9.18 -6.19 -12.52
N GLN A 46 -9.64 -5.89 -13.76
CA GLN A 46 -9.52 -4.54 -14.33
C GLN A 46 -10.23 -3.45 -13.52
N ASP A 47 -11.36 -3.77 -12.93
CA ASP A 47 -12.21 -2.81 -12.21
C ASP A 47 -11.92 -2.73 -10.72
N ARG A 48 -11.03 -3.59 -10.18
CA ARG A 48 -10.64 -3.53 -8.76
C ARG A 48 -9.68 -2.38 -8.54
N SER A 49 -9.97 -1.52 -7.58
CA SER A 49 -9.06 -0.44 -7.13
C SER A 49 -7.80 -1.00 -6.47
N THR A 50 -6.77 -0.16 -6.29
CA THR A 50 -5.57 -0.54 -5.53
C THR A 50 -5.89 -0.95 -4.10
N ALA A 51 -6.85 -0.29 -3.46
CA ALA A 51 -7.34 -0.65 -2.13
C ALA A 51 -7.97 -2.04 -2.10
N GLU A 52 -8.86 -2.35 -3.05
CA GLU A 52 -9.49 -3.67 -3.18
C GLU A 52 -8.43 -4.75 -3.44
N LEU A 53 -7.45 -4.49 -4.32
CA LEU A 53 -6.37 -5.43 -4.60
C LEU A 53 -5.51 -5.71 -3.35
N MET A 54 -5.17 -4.69 -2.55
CA MET A 54 -4.45 -4.89 -1.28
C MET A 54 -5.32 -5.57 -0.20
N GLY A 55 -6.63 -5.35 -0.24
CA GLY A 55 -7.58 -6.08 0.60
C GLY A 55 -7.72 -7.55 0.21
N ASP A 56 -7.67 -7.85 -1.07
CA ASP A 56 -7.88 -9.20 -1.61
C ASP A 56 -6.61 -10.05 -1.63
N PHE A 57 -5.42 -9.46 -1.82
CA PHE A 57 -4.15 -10.17 -1.99
C PHE A 57 -3.08 -9.70 -0.99
N GLY A 58 -2.41 -10.65 -0.35
CA GLY A 58 -1.30 -10.32 0.55
C GLY A 58 0.01 -10.04 -0.16
N VAL A 59 0.23 -10.64 -1.34
CA VAL A 59 1.39 -10.39 -2.19
C VAL A 59 0.93 -10.01 -3.59
N ILE A 60 1.35 -8.84 -4.03
CA ILE A 60 1.15 -8.32 -5.38
C ILE A 60 2.54 -8.13 -6.00
N CYS A 61 2.93 -9.04 -6.88
CA CYS A 61 4.28 -9.12 -7.42
C CYS A 61 4.24 -9.05 -8.95
N PHE A 62 4.80 -7.99 -9.53
CA PHE A 62 4.60 -7.70 -10.96
C PHE A 62 5.49 -8.50 -11.90
N ASP A 63 6.56 -9.10 -11.41
CA ASP A 63 7.45 -9.97 -12.20
C ASP A 63 7.57 -11.36 -11.53
N THR A 64 8.51 -11.57 -10.61
CA THR A 64 8.79 -12.90 -10.08
C THR A 64 8.55 -13.00 -8.59
N LEU A 65 7.66 -13.90 -8.19
CA LEU A 65 7.44 -14.31 -6.81
C LEU A 65 8.30 -15.54 -6.48
N ASN A 66 9.31 -15.35 -5.62
CA ASN A 66 10.16 -16.42 -5.13
C ASN A 66 9.70 -16.87 -3.74
N VAL A 67 9.03 -18.00 -3.66
CA VAL A 67 8.62 -18.61 -2.40
C VAL A 67 9.69 -19.59 -1.93
N ARG A 68 10.53 -19.16 -0.98
CA ARG A 68 11.66 -19.95 -0.45
C ARG A 68 11.34 -20.69 0.84
N THR A 69 10.40 -20.16 1.61
CA THR A 69 9.83 -20.79 2.80
C THR A 69 8.31 -20.61 2.77
N HIS A 70 7.62 -20.97 3.83
CA HIS A 70 6.16 -20.96 3.88
C HIS A 70 5.59 -19.56 3.60
N LEU A 71 4.63 -19.49 2.68
CA LEU A 71 3.87 -18.30 2.36
C LEU A 71 2.42 -18.47 2.85
N HIS A 72 2.10 -17.86 3.99
CA HIS A 72 0.75 -17.83 4.54
C HIS A 72 -0.05 -16.66 3.94
N SER A 73 -0.22 -16.71 2.63
CA SER A 73 -0.86 -15.67 1.84
C SER A 73 -1.30 -16.19 0.50
N ASN A 74 -2.30 -15.52 -0.06
CA ASN A 74 -2.53 -15.56 -1.50
C ASN A 74 -1.66 -14.52 -2.22
N PHE A 75 -1.70 -14.58 -3.55
CA PHE A 75 -0.87 -13.70 -4.36
C PHE A 75 -1.44 -13.52 -5.77
N ILE A 76 -1.00 -12.42 -6.42
CA ILE A 76 -0.98 -12.29 -7.87
C ILE A 76 0.45 -12.03 -8.32
N THR A 77 0.91 -12.75 -9.34
CA THR A 77 2.25 -12.58 -9.91
C THR A 77 2.29 -12.94 -11.40
N LYS A 78 3.28 -12.41 -12.11
CA LYS A 78 3.57 -12.87 -13.46
C LYS A 78 4.21 -14.26 -13.42
N THR A 79 5.35 -14.39 -12.79
CA THR A 79 6.08 -15.67 -12.72
C THR A 79 6.14 -16.20 -11.30
N LEU A 80 5.70 -17.45 -11.10
CA LEU A 80 5.83 -18.16 -9.83
C LEU A 80 7.11 -19.00 -9.84
N ASN A 81 7.95 -18.79 -8.82
CA ASN A 81 9.13 -19.62 -8.53
C ASN A 81 9.07 -20.07 -7.07
N ALA A 82 8.42 -21.20 -6.82
CA ALA A 82 8.11 -21.67 -5.47
C ALA A 82 8.83 -23.00 -5.12
N ASN A 83 9.81 -22.91 -4.24
CA ASN A 83 10.49 -24.07 -3.65
C ASN A 83 9.83 -24.56 -2.35
N SER A 84 8.80 -23.87 -1.86
CA SER A 84 8.07 -24.18 -0.64
C SER A 84 6.58 -23.99 -0.85
N ASN A 85 5.78 -24.35 0.16
CA ASN A 85 4.34 -24.26 0.13
C ASN A 85 3.89 -22.81 0.17
N SER A 86 2.91 -22.46 -0.67
CA SER A 86 2.24 -21.18 -0.67
C SER A 86 0.74 -21.33 -0.42
N GLY A 87 0.06 -20.23 -0.18
CA GLY A 87 -1.38 -20.22 0.05
C GLY A 87 -1.82 -20.89 1.35
N LEU A 88 -0.90 -21.05 2.30
CA LEU A 88 -1.23 -21.61 3.60
C LEU A 88 -2.10 -20.64 4.40
N ARG A 89 -3.10 -21.16 5.11
CA ARG A 89 -3.96 -20.35 5.97
C ARG A 89 -3.21 -19.84 7.19
N ASN A 90 -3.58 -18.64 7.61
CA ASN A 90 -3.20 -18.08 8.90
C ASN A 90 -4.43 -17.64 9.67
N SER A 91 -4.24 -17.10 10.89
CA SER A 91 -5.34 -16.65 11.76
C SER A 91 -6.04 -15.39 11.24
N TYR A 92 -5.54 -14.75 10.19
CA TYR A 92 -5.82 -13.35 9.88
C TYR A 92 -6.55 -13.12 8.59
N GLY A 93 -6.88 -14.16 7.86
CA GLY A 93 -7.58 -13.93 6.62
C GLY A 93 -8.14 -15.16 5.96
N VAL A 94 -9.23 -14.90 5.27
CA VAL A 94 -9.75 -15.79 4.24
C VAL A 94 -9.21 -15.23 2.94
N TYR A 95 -8.51 -16.02 2.18
CA TYR A 95 -8.11 -15.66 0.83
C TYR A 95 -8.70 -16.70 -0.12
N GLU A 96 -9.24 -16.19 -1.23
CA GLU A 96 -10.12 -16.98 -2.08
C GLU A 96 -9.54 -17.16 -3.48
N GLU A 97 -8.66 -16.25 -3.91
CA GLU A 97 -8.15 -16.17 -5.26
C GLU A 97 -6.62 -16.14 -5.28
N PHE A 98 -6.05 -16.80 -6.28
CA PHE A 98 -4.61 -16.83 -6.58
C PHE A 98 -4.43 -16.66 -8.07
N TYR A 99 -3.34 -15.99 -8.47
CA TYR A 99 -2.97 -15.90 -9.88
C TYR A 99 -1.47 -15.95 -10.09
N PHE A 100 -1.04 -16.72 -11.08
CA PHE A 100 0.26 -16.59 -11.73
C PHE A 100 0.09 -16.78 -13.24
N GLU A 101 0.78 -15.93 -14.02
CA GLU A 101 0.73 -16.02 -15.48
C GLU A 101 1.49 -17.25 -15.98
N ASP A 102 2.69 -17.48 -15.43
CA ASP A 102 3.50 -18.66 -15.71
C ASP A 102 4.24 -19.17 -14.45
N ALA A 103 4.83 -20.37 -14.53
CA ALA A 103 5.61 -20.94 -13.46
C ALA A 103 6.99 -21.39 -13.96
N GLU A 104 8.04 -20.83 -13.36
CA GLU A 104 9.43 -21.29 -13.58
C GLU A 104 9.72 -22.56 -12.78
N ASN A 105 9.27 -22.58 -11.52
CA ASN A 105 9.35 -23.71 -10.62
C ASN A 105 8.22 -23.63 -9.59
N MET A 106 7.66 -24.76 -9.21
CA MET A 106 6.68 -24.83 -8.12
C MET A 106 6.61 -26.25 -7.53
N ASN A 107 6.12 -26.33 -6.29
CA ASN A 107 5.66 -27.57 -5.71
C ASN A 107 4.13 -27.72 -5.87
N GLY A 108 3.54 -28.81 -5.42
CA GLY A 108 2.12 -29.08 -5.56
C GLY A 108 1.20 -28.21 -4.68
N CYS A 109 1.74 -27.57 -3.64
CA CYS A 109 0.94 -26.83 -2.68
C CYS A 109 0.96 -25.33 -2.99
N VAL A 110 -0.03 -24.85 -3.74
CA VAL A 110 -0.27 -23.42 -4.03
C VAL A 110 -1.34 -22.85 -3.11
N SER A 111 -2.28 -23.68 -2.66
CA SER A 111 -3.29 -23.38 -1.67
C SER A 111 -3.54 -24.62 -0.79
N ASP A 112 -3.93 -24.41 0.46
CA ASP A 112 -4.29 -25.49 1.40
C ASP A 112 -5.80 -25.71 1.51
N MET A 113 -6.63 -25.05 0.69
CA MET A 113 -8.09 -25.16 0.71
C MET A 113 -8.65 -25.58 -0.65
N ASP A 114 -9.57 -26.54 -0.64
CA ASP A 114 -10.27 -27.00 -1.85
C ASP A 114 -11.26 -25.96 -2.44
N THR A 115 -11.62 -24.97 -1.65
CA THR A 115 -12.57 -23.90 -2.05
C THR A 115 -11.90 -22.73 -2.75
N ASP A 116 -10.58 -22.64 -2.70
CA ASP A 116 -9.86 -21.53 -3.31
C ASP A 116 -9.84 -21.65 -4.84
N MET A 117 -9.84 -20.50 -5.50
CA MET A 117 -9.76 -20.38 -6.96
C MET A 117 -8.31 -20.09 -7.36
N LEU A 118 -7.72 -20.98 -8.16
CA LEU A 118 -6.44 -20.74 -8.81
C LEU A 118 -6.67 -20.33 -10.26
N TYR A 119 -6.27 -19.12 -10.59
CA TYR A 119 -6.20 -18.64 -11.96
C TYR A 119 -4.76 -18.70 -12.48
N THR A 120 -4.57 -19.07 -13.72
CA THR A 120 -3.23 -19.15 -14.32
C THR A 120 -3.22 -18.93 -15.82
N GLY A 121 -2.16 -18.28 -16.31
CA GLY A 121 -1.85 -18.24 -17.74
C GLY A 121 -1.11 -19.49 -18.23
N ALA A 122 -0.58 -20.32 -17.32
CA ALA A 122 0.11 -21.54 -17.67
C ALA A 122 -0.86 -22.58 -18.28
N ASP A 123 -0.34 -23.42 -19.15
CA ASP A 123 -1.06 -24.59 -19.63
C ASP A 123 -1.27 -25.60 -18.50
N ILE A 124 -2.38 -26.32 -18.56
CA ILE A 124 -2.71 -27.36 -17.59
C ILE A 124 -3.11 -28.66 -18.28
N ARG A 125 -2.94 -29.76 -17.57
CA ARG A 125 -3.46 -31.06 -17.97
C ARG A 125 -4.35 -31.62 -16.86
N ARG A 126 -5.60 -31.91 -17.22
CA ARG A 126 -6.56 -32.61 -16.36
C ARG A 126 -6.63 -34.08 -16.74
N ILE A 127 -6.74 -34.94 -15.75
CA ILE A 127 -6.92 -36.38 -15.97
C ILE A 127 -8.24 -36.87 -15.35
N GLU A 128 -8.64 -38.07 -15.75
CA GLU A 128 -9.95 -38.64 -15.41
C GLU A 128 -10.24 -38.77 -13.91
N ASP A 129 -9.20 -38.92 -13.09
CA ASP A 129 -9.34 -39.00 -11.62
C ASP A 129 -9.56 -37.62 -10.95
N GLY A 130 -9.65 -36.54 -11.73
CA GLY A 130 -9.82 -35.17 -11.25
C GLY A 130 -8.52 -34.48 -10.91
N SER A 131 -7.36 -35.12 -11.04
CA SER A 131 -6.07 -34.47 -10.82
C SER A 131 -5.76 -33.40 -11.88
N VAL A 132 -5.15 -32.31 -11.45
CA VAL A 132 -4.68 -31.22 -12.32
C VAL A 132 -3.17 -31.07 -12.22
N TYR A 133 -2.54 -30.94 -13.36
CA TYR A 133 -1.11 -30.71 -13.52
C TYR A 133 -0.88 -29.34 -14.15
N ILE A 134 0.00 -28.54 -13.58
CA ILE A 134 0.50 -27.31 -14.17
C ILE A 134 1.70 -27.65 -15.04
N ILE A 135 1.75 -27.08 -16.24
CA ILE A 135 2.90 -27.21 -17.16
C ILE A 135 3.78 -25.98 -16.97
N MET A 136 4.97 -26.20 -16.44
CA MET A 136 5.95 -25.14 -16.17
C MET A 136 6.66 -24.68 -17.44
N ASN A 137 7.37 -23.53 -17.37
CA ASN A 137 8.07 -22.92 -18.50
C ASN A 137 9.08 -23.84 -19.19
N ASN A 138 9.67 -24.78 -18.45
CA ASN A 138 10.61 -25.77 -18.98
C ASN A 138 9.92 -27.03 -19.56
N GLY A 139 8.58 -27.07 -19.59
CA GLY A 139 7.78 -28.20 -20.04
C GLY A 139 7.57 -29.31 -19.03
N SER A 140 8.13 -29.21 -17.81
CA SER A 140 7.87 -30.16 -16.74
C SER A 140 6.46 -29.96 -16.17
N GLU A 141 5.87 -31.04 -15.66
CA GLU A 141 4.55 -31.02 -15.07
C GLU A 141 4.64 -31.21 -13.55
N ILE A 142 3.83 -30.45 -12.81
CA ILE A 142 3.66 -30.65 -11.38
C ILE A 142 2.18 -30.89 -11.05
N LYS A 143 1.91 -31.94 -10.29
CA LYS A 143 0.56 -32.21 -9.81
C LYS A 143 0.21 -31.27 -8.67
N LEU A 144 -0.95 -30.63 -8.74
CA LEU A 144 -1.49 -29.87 -7.64
C LEU A 144 -2.02 -30.77 -6.54
N ASP A 145 -1.73 -30.42 -5.30
CA ASP A 145 -2.22 -31.15 -4.13
C ASP A 145 -3.73 -31.01 -3.97
N ARG A 146 -4.28 -29.87 -4.40
CA ARG A 146 -5.70 -29.52 -4.33
C ARG A 146 -6.18 -28.96 -5.67
N PRO A 147 -6.74 -29.79 -6.53
CA PRO A 147 -6.99 -29.45 -7.93
C PRO A 147 -8.33 -28.78 -8.22
N ALA A 148 -9.20 -28.59 -7.22
CA ALA A 148 -10.64 -28.50 -7.48
C ALA A 148 -11.08 -27.28 -8.32
N ASN A 149 -10.42 -26.13 -8.19
CA ASN A 149 -10.90 -24.87 -8.76
C ASN A 149 -9.82 -24.14 -9.58
N VAL A 150 -9.29 -24.80 -10.60
CA VAL A 150 -8.31 -24.18 -11.50
C VAL A 150 -9.00 -23.68 -12.75
N LYS A 151 -8.73 -22.41 -13.13
CA LYS A 151 -9.13 -21.80 -14.41
C LYS A 151 -7.92 -21.18 -15.11
N THR A 152 -7.78 -21.47 -16.40
CA THR A 152 -6.73 -20.85 -17.20
C THR A 152 -7.22 -19.56 -17.88
N ASP A 153 -6.26 -18.69 -18.23
CA ASP A 153 -6.56 -17.52 -19.07
C ASP A 153 -7.17 -17.93 -20.42
N ALA A 154 -6.72 -19.05 -21.00
CA ALA A 154 -7.31 -19.61 -22.22
C ALA A 154 -8.78 -19.99 -22.03
N GLU A 155 -9.16 -20.59 -20.91
CA GLU A 155 -10.55 -20.94 -20.60
C GLU A 155 -11.41 -19.68 -20.35
N LEU A 156 -10.85 -18.61 -19.81
CA LEU A 156 -11.55 -17.32 -19.68
C LEU A 156 -11.80 -16.69 -21.04
N ALA A 157 -10.81 -16.70 -21.92
CA ALA A 157 -10.90 -16.18 -23.28
C ALA A 157 -11.89 -16.97 -24.14
N GLU A 158 -11.93 -18.30 -24.02
CA GLU A 158 -12.87 -19.17 -24.75
C GLU A 158 -14.33 -18.84 -24.40
N LYS A 159 -14.61 -18.46 -23.15
CA LYS A 159 -15.95 -18.02 -22.74
C LYS A 159 -16.34 -16.66 -23.28
N GLY A 160 -15.39 -15.86 -23.75
CA GLY A 160 -15.62 -14.54 -24.33
C GLY A 160 -15.98 -13.45 -23.33
N GLU A 161 -15.83 -13.70 -22.02
CA GLU A 161 -16.08 -12.70 -20.98
C GLU A 161 -14.82 -11.87 -20.67
N TYR A 162 -13.66 -12.53 -20.65
CA TYR A 162 -12.37 -11.92 -20.33
C TYR A 162 -11.27 -12.52 -21.21
N SER A 163 -10.25 -11.73 -21.53
CA SER A 163 -9.07 -12.22 -22.26
C SER A 163 -8.09 -12.93 -21.34
N LYS A 164 -7.96 -12.44 -20.09
CA LYS A 164 -7.11 -12.97 -19.02
C LYS A 164 -7.71 -12.66 -17.65
N TYR A 165 -7.15 -13.27 -16.61
CA TYR A 165 -7.48 -12.92 -15.23
C TYR A 165 -6.95 -11.53 -14.85
N ALA A 166 -5.68 -11.25 -15.12
CA ALA A 166 -5.03 -9.99 -14.75
C ALA A 166 -4.12 -9.46 -15.85
N ASP A 167 -4.07 -8.14 -16.00
CA ASP A 167 -3.00 -7.40 -16.67
C ASP A 167 -2.02 -6.90 -15.62
N MET A 168 -0.92 -7.64 -15.40
CA MET A 168 0.06 -7.31 -14.39
C MET A 168 0.76 -5.97 -14.67
N SER A 169 0.91 -5.58 -15.93
CA SER A 169 1.51 -4.29 -16.31
C SER A 169 0.60 -3.12 -15.98
N ASP A 170 -0.72 -3.24 -16.22
CA ASP A 170 -1.68 -2.20 -15.86
C ASP A 170 -1.80 -2.08 -14.34
N ILE A 171 -1.83 -3.20 -13.62
CA ILE A 171 -1.88 -3.19 -12.15
C ILE A 171 -0.61 -2.51 -11.60
N GLN A 172 0.59 -2.82 -12.13
CA GLN A 172 1.82 -2.15 -11.73
C GLN A 172 1.75 -0.63 -11.95
N ARG A 173 1.28 -0.20 -13.12
CA ARG A 173 1.08 1.23 -13.41
C ARG A 173 0.20 1.92 -12.38
N ARG A 174 -0.93 1.31 -12.02
CA ARG A 174 -1.85 1.84 -11.00
C ARG A 174 -1.21 1.93 -9.62
N PHE A 175 -0.38 0.96 -9.23
CA PHE A 175 0.35 1.02 -7.98
C PHE A 175 1.51 2.03 -7.99
N ILE A 176 2.13 2.27 -9.13
CA ILE A 176 3.09 3.38 -9.30
C ILE A 176 2.38 4.72 -9.09
N GLU A 177 1.22 4.92 -9.70
CA GLU A 177 0.40 6.12 -9.50
C GLU A 177 0.00 6.28 -8.03
N TYR A 178 -0.43 5.20 -7.39
CA TYR A 178 -0.78 5.20 -5.97
C TYR A 178 0.42 5.52 -5.07
N SER A 179 1.60 4.99 -5.34
CA SER A 179 2.84 5.34 -4.62
C SER A 179 3.17 6.85 -4.74
N LEU A 180 2.94 7.44 -5.92
CA LEU A 180 3.12 8.89 -6.14
C LEU A 180 2.07 9.72 -5.38
N GLU A 181 0.82 9.25 -5.33
CA GLU A 181 -0.22 9.88 -4.51
C GLU A 181 0.15 9.86 -3.03
N LEU A 182 0.60 8.72 -2.50
CA LEU A 182 1.05 8.59 -1.11
C LEU A 182 2.20 9.55 -0.79
N ARG A 183 3.14 9.72 -1.71
CA ARG A 183 4.26 10.64 -1.57
C ARG A 183 3.82 12.11 -1.48
N ALA A 184 2.67 12.46 -2.05
CA ALA A 184 2.18 13.83 -2.10
C ALA A 184 1.53 14.31 -0.79
N TYR A 185 1.27 13.42 0.16
CA TYR A 185 0.74 13.81 1.47
C TYR A 185 1.75 14.64 2.25
N ALA A 186 1.27 15.68 2.91
CA ALA A 186 2.07 16.53 3.77
C ALA A 186 2.41 15.84 5.09
N ASP A 187 3.60 16.05 5.60
CA ASP A 187 4.02 15.53 6.90
C ASP A 187 3.17 16.09 8.04
N THR A 188 2.85 15.24 9.01
CA THR A 188 2.14 15.58 10.25
C THR A 188 3.11 15.56 11.45
N GLU A 189 4.22 16.29 11.35
CA GLU A 189 5.36 16.24 12.28
C GLU A 189 4.97 16.44 13.75
N GLU A 190 3.92 17.21 14.05
CA GLU A 190 3.50 17.48 15.43
C GLU A 190 2.92 16.26 16.15
N THR A 191 2.53 15.22 15.42
CA THR A 191 1.84 14.04 15.94
C THR A 191 2.67 12.78 15.90
N VAL A 192 3.88 12.85 15.34
CA VAL A 192 4.82 11.73 15.27
C VAL A 192 6.15 12.12 15.91
N ASP A 193 6.53 11.43 16.96
CA ASP A 193 7.81 11.60 17.63
C ASP A 193 8.83 10.59 17.08
N ILE A 194 9.88 11.10 16.42
CA ILE A 194 10.91 10.30 15.77
C ILE A 194 12.22 10.46 16.56
N ASP A 195 12.71 9.38 17.17
CA ASP A 195 13.98 9.31 17.86
C ASP A 195 14.79 8.10 17.35
N LEU A 196 15.55 8.33 16.29
CA LEU A 196 16.36 7.30 15.65
C LEU A 196 17.85 7.40 15.99
N ASP A 197 18.31 8.56 16.50
CA ASP A 197 19.72 8.88 16.71
C ASP A 197 20.11 9.07 18.18
N GLY A 198 19.16 9.32 19.08
CA GLY A 198 19.42 9.66 20.48
C GLY A 198 19.96 8.48 21.29
N ASP A 199 19.25 7.38 21.32
CA ASP A 199 19.68 6.10 21.91
C ASP A 199 19.55 4.98 20.88
N ILE A 200 20.67 4.56 20.34
CA ILE A 200 20.73 3.51 19.32
C ILE A 200 20.15 2.16 19.79
N ASN A 201 20.00 1.96 21.10
CA ASN A 201 19.37 0.77 21.66
C ASN A 201 17.86 0.96 21.91
N ASN A 202 17.33 2.15 21.66
CA ASN A 202 15.92 2.47 21.83
C ASN A 202 15.41 3.39 20.70
N ARG A 203 15.79 3.06 19.49
CA ARG A 203 15.32 3.77 18.29
C ARG A 203 13.80 3.59 18.17
N ARG A 204 13.07 4.69 17.99
CA ARG A 204 11.60 4.63 18.00
C ARG A 204 10.96 5.63 17.05
N ILE A 205 9.76 5.27 16.61
CA ILE A 205 8.80 6.14 15.97
C ILE A 205 7.50 5.99 16.77
N ALA A 206 7.09 7.05 17.44
CA ALA A 206 5.90 7.05 18.27
C ALA A 206 4.80 7.92 17.63
N VAL A 207 3.61 7.36 17.49
CA VAL A 207 2.44 8.05 16.95
C VAL A 207 1.55 8.48 18.10
N ASN A 208 1.16 9.75 18.14
CA ASN A 208 0.36 10.35 19.20
C ASN A 208 -1.01 10.77 18.67
N GLY A 209 -2.04 10.09 19.18
CA GLY A 209 -3.43 10.36 18.82
C GLY A 209 -3.91 9.56 17.62
N ASP A 210 -5.22 9.68 17.38
CA ASP A 210 -5.91 8.96 16.33
C ASP A 210 -5.80 9.65 14.98
N GLY A 211 -6.21 8.96 13.93
CA GLY A 211 -6.28 9.48 12.58
C GLY A 211 -5.04 9.24 11.74
N MET A 212 -4.86 10.08 10.75
CA MET A 212 -3.83 9.95 9.74
C MET A 212 -2.54 10.67 10.17
N HIS A 213 -1.43 9.94 10.13
CA HIS A 213 -0.10 10.45 10.41
C HIS A 213 0.82 10.17 9.23
N VAL A 214 1.57 11.17 8.82
CA VAL A 214 2.48 11.10 7.67
C VAL A 214 3.86 11.59 8.08
N VAL A 215 4.89 10.84 7.72
CA VAL A 215 6.29 11.24 7.90
C VAL A 215 7.10 10.94 6.65
N SER A 216 7.98 11.86 6.29
CA SER A 216 8.99 11.68 5.26
C SER A 216 10.33 11.38 5.92
N LEU A 217 10.94 10.27 5.53
CA LEU A 217 12.19 9.79 6.13
C LEU A 217 13.24 9.58 5.04
N ASP A 218 14.48 9.93 5.36
CA ASP A 218 15.63 9.54 4.56
C ASP A 218 16.03 8.10 4.92
N TYR A 219 16.41 7.32 3.91
CA TYR A 219 16.93 5.98 4.10
C TYR A 219 18.03 5.89 5.15
N ASN A 220 18.95 6.88 5.20
CA ASN A 220 20.05 6.89 6.17
C ASN A 220 19.57 6.98 7.61
N GLU A 221 18.44 7.63 7.87
CA GLU A 221 17.84 7.72 9.21
C GLU A 221 17.38 6.36 9.71
N LEU A 222 16.77 5.56 8.83
CA LEU A 222 16.25 4.23 9.17
C LEU A 222 17.35 3.16 9.22
N SER A 223 18.31 3.22 8.30
CA SER A 223 19.33 2.18 8.10
C SER A 223 20.67 2.45 8.79
N ALA A 224 20.82 3.56 9.53
CA ALA A 224 22.06 4.00 10.16
C ALA A 224 22.73 2.91 11.03
N ASN A 225 21.93 1.99 11.55
CA ASN A 225 22.40 0.79 12.25
C ASN A 225 21.38 -0.34 12.16
N THR A 226 21.75 -1.55 12.59
CA THR A 226 20.90 -2.74 12.57
C THR A 226 20.09 -2.97 13.85
N ASN A 227 20.18 -2.04 14.82
CA ASN A 227 19.38 -2.14 16.03
C ASN A 227 17.90 -1.99 15.72
N PRO A 228 17.02 -2.64 16.50
CA PRO A 228 15.58 -2.56 16.30
C PRO A 228 15.04 -1.14 16.31
N ILE A 229 14.01 -0.90 15.48
CA ILE A 229 13.17 0.29 15.55
C ILE A 229 11.84 -0.14 16.19
N TYR A 230 11.45 0.58 17.24
CA TYR A 230 10.21 0.36 17.95
C TYR A 230 9.14 1.32 17.42
N PHE A 231 8.00 0.77 17.02
CA PHE A 231 6.84 1.53 16.59
C PHE A 231 5.83 1.58 17.72
N GLU A 232 5.68 2.75 18.33
CA GLU A 232 4.86 2.95 19.50
C GLU A 232 3.56 3.68 19.14
N PHE A 233 2.43 3.11 19.55
CA PHE A 233 1.10 3.67 19.36
C PHE A 233 0.38 3.73 20.71
N PRO A 234 0.83 4.58 21.67
CA PRO A 234 0.44 4.49 23.06
C PRO A 234 -1.04 4.73 23.32
N ASP A 235 -1.66 5.66 22.59
CA ASP A 235 -3.05 6.08 22.79
C ASP A 235 -3.83 6.02 21.45
N CYS A 236 -3.46 5.10 20.57
CA CYS A 236 -4.06 4.98 19.26
C CYS A 236 -5.18 3.95 19.25
N ASP A 237 -6.27 4.31 18.63
CA ASP A 237 -7.39 3.40 18.38
C ASP A 237 -7.31 2.73 17.01
N GLY A 238 -8.42 2.10 16.63
CA GLY A 238 -8.55 1.41 15.37
C GLY A 238 -8.46 2.29 14.13
N ASP A 239 -8.48 3.61 14.21
CA ASP A 239 -8.47 4.54 13.07
C ASP A 239 -7.10 5.20 12.82
N THR A 240 -6.11 4.87 13.64
CA THR A 240 -4.75 5.40 13.49
C THR A 240 -4.03 4.77 12.31
N VAL A 241 -3.53 5.58 11.39
CA VAL A 241 -2.75 5.18 10.22
C VAL A 241 -1.43 5.94 10.19
N LEU A 242 -0.33 5.23 9.95
CA LEU A 242 0.99 5.81 9.75
C LEU A 242 1.48 5.53 8.34
N LEU A 243 1.69 6.59 7.56
CA LEU A 243 2.36 6.55 6.28
C LEU A 243 3.81 7.05 6.45
N MET A 244 4.75 6.21 6.08
CA MET A 244 6.17 6.59 6.00
C MET A 244 6.59 6.67 4.54
N ASN A 245 6.84 7.88 4.07
CA ASN A 245 7.43 8.13 2.75
C ASN A 245 8.95 8.09 2.88
N ILE A 246 9.58 7.08 2.29
CA ILE A 246 11.00 6.79 2.46
C ILE A 246 11.72 6.99 1.14
N ASP A 247 12.57 8.03 1.08
CA ASP A 247 13.37 8.35 -0.10
C ASP A 247 14.65 7.51 -0.13
N LEU A 248 14.78 6.69 -1.17
CA LEU A 248 15.93 5.83 -1.41
C LEU A 248 16.87 6.37 -2.49
N SER A 249 16.81 7.68 -2.78
CA SER A 249 17.64 8.33 -3.79
C SER A 249 19.12 8.04 -3.56
N GLY A 250 19.81 7.62 -4.63
CA GLY A 250 21.22 7.31 -4.59
C GLY A 250 21.60 5.96 -4.00
N ALA A 251 20.62 5.20 -3.47
CA ALA A 251 20.83 3.83 -3.03
C ALA A 251 20.54 2.83 -4.16
N GLN A 252 21.13 1.64 -4.09
CA GLN A 252 20.81 0.50 -4.96
C GLN A 252 20.34 -0.69 -4.14
N ASP A 253 20.99 -0.94 -3.02
CA ASP A 253 20.68 -2.01 -2.09
C ASP A 253 20.52 -1.40 -0.71
N VAL A 254 19.36 -1.58 -0.09
CA VAL A 254 19.09 -1.10 1.26
C VAL A 254 18.72 -2.27 2.16
N VAL A 255 19.17 -2.21 3.42
CA VAL A 255 18.96 -3.25 4.42
C VAL A 255 18.40 -2.64 5.69
N PHE A 256 17.28 -3.16 6.17
CA PHE A 256 16.67 -2.78 7.44
C PHE A 256 16.76 -3.91 8.45
N GLY A 257 16.97 -3.56 9.72
CA GLY A 257 16.93 -4.50 10.84
C GLY A 257 15.51 -4.82 11.32
N ASP A 258 15.39 -5.26 12.57
CA ASP A 258 14.09 -5.55 13.18
C ASP A 258 13.21 -4.30 13.29
N MET A 259 11.94 -4.46 12.97
CA MET A 259 10.88 -3.49 13.21
C MET A 259 9.89 -4.12 14.19
N ILE A 260 9.73 -3.51 15.35
CA ILE A 260 9.03 -4.09 16.49
C ILE A 260 7.85 -3.19 16.87
N PHE A 261 6.67 -3.77 16.99
CA PHE A 261 5.51 -3.08 17.51
C PHE A 261 5.59 -2.96 19.04
N GLY A 262 5.30 -1.78 19.56
CA GLY A 262 5.34 -1.46 20.98
C GLY A 262 6.68 -0.88 21.45
N SER A 263 6.76 -0.52 22.73
CA SER A 263 7.97 0.01 23.31
C SER A 263 9.02 -1.07 23.59
N LYS A 264 10.28 -0.67 23.73
CA LYS A 264 11.37 -1.57 24.11
C LYS A 264 11.08 -2.37 25.39
N ASN A 265 10.36 -1.78 26.31
CA ASN A 265 10.05 -2.39 27.60
C ASN A 265 8.78 -3.24 27.57
N ASP A 266 7.98 -3.14 26.53
CA ASP A 266 6.71 -3.85 26.34
C ASP A 266 6.59 -4.48 24.96
N ALA A 267 7.61 -5.17 24.56
CA ALA A 267 7.69 -5.86 23.25
C ALA A 267 6.77 -7.10 23.15
N LYS A 268 5.90 -7.34 24.13
CA LYS A 268 4.93 -8.46 24.13
C LYS A 268 3.67 -8.17 23.32
N ALA A 269 3.62 -7.04 22.65
CA ALA A 269 2.43 -6.54 21.97
C ALA A 269 2.00 -7.35 20.74
N ASN A 270 2.77 -8.32 20.27
CA ASN A 270 2.46 -9.11 19.07
C ASN A 270 1.21 -10.02 19.22
N ASP A 271 0.62 -10.11 20.42
CA ASP A 271 -0.49 -11.01 20.71
C ASP A 271 -1.83 -10.30 20.93
N ASN A 272 -1.94 -9.01 20.67
CA ASN A 272 -3.17 -8.25 20.89
C ASN A 272 -3.73 -7.63 19.59
N GLY A 273 -5.01 -7.23 19.63
CA GLY A 273 -5.70 -6.64 18.49
C GLY A 273 -5.05 -5.35 17.98
N ASN A 274 -4.27 -4.63 18.80
CA ASN A 274 -3.56 -3.42 18.39
C ASN A 274 -2.43 -3.72 17.40
N TYR A 275 -1.75 -4.85 17.56
CA TYR A 275 -0.74 -5.29 16.59
C TYR A 275 -1.33 -5.51 15.21
N PHE A 276 -2.50 -6.12 15.13
CA PHE A 276 -3.22 -6.30 13.87
C PHE A 276 -3.58 -4.98 13.22
N ASN A 277 -4.13 -4.06 14.01
CA ASN A 277 -4.46 -2.73 13.52
C ASN A 277 -3.20 -2.03 12.98
N ALA A 278 -2.06 -2.18 13.64
CA ALA A 278 -0.79 -1.66 13.16
C ALA A 278 -0.36 -2.30 11.83
N CYS A 279 -0.46 -3.62 11.70
CA CYS A 279 -0.15 -4.31 10.44
C CYS A 279 -0.99 -3.82 9.26
N ASN A 280 -2.27 -3.53 9.49
CA ASN A 280 -3.18 -3.04 8.46
C ASN A 280 -2.97 -1.56 8.11
N ARG A 281 -2.35 -0.79 8.99
CA ARG A 281 -2.38 0.68 8.97
C ARG A 281 -1.01 1.32 8.95
N MET A 282 0.04 0.53 8.90
CA MET A 282 1.40 1.00 8.66
C MET A 282 1.76 0.81 7.20
N TYR A 283 2.23 1.90 6.57
CA TYR A 283 2.64 1.94 5.18
C TYR A 283 4.07 2.38 5.06
N PHE A 284 4.87 1.56 4.42
CA PHE A 284 6.22 1.89 3.96
C PHE A 284 6.14 2.18 2.46
N ASN A 285 6.08 3.44 2.08
CA ASN A 285 6.11 3.86 0.67
C ASN A 285 7.54 4.20 0.28
N PHE A 286 8.19 3.29 -0.43
CA PHE A 286 9.55 3.45 -0.91
C PHE A 286 9.57 4.06 -2.30
N TYR A 287 10.35 5.14 -2.45
CA TYR A 287 10.46 5.86 -3.70
C TYR A 287 11.91 6.34 -3.93
N ASP A 288 12.18 6.86 -5.12
CA ASP A 288 13.45 7.52 -5.47
C ASP A 288 13.14 8.87 -6.10
N SER A 289 13.40 9.94 -5.36
CA SER A 289 13.14 11.31 -5.82
C SER A 289 14.03 11.73 -6.99
N SER A 290 15.13 11.03 -7.23
CA SER A 290 16.05 11.26 -8.35
C SER A 290 15.68 10.49 -9.62
N ALA A 291 14.83 9.46 -9.52
CA ALA A 291 14.39 8.69 -10.66
C ALA A 291 13.32 9.45 -11.47
N ALA A 292 13.34 9.29 -12.80
CA ALA A 292 12.43 10.00 -13.70
C ALA A 292 10.95 9.68 -13.44
N ASP A 293 10.64 8.46 -13.01
CA ASP A 293 9.29 7.98 -12.67
C ASP A 293 9.01 8.05 -11.15
N GLY A 294 9.95 8.56 -10.37
CA GLY A 294 9.84 8.66 -8.91
C GLY A 294 9.88 7.32 -8.18
N GLN A 295 10.24 6.22 -8.84
CA GLN A 295 10.19 4.89 -8.27
C GLN A 295 11.59 4.35 -7.99
N PHE A 296 11.75 3.74 -6.83
CA PHE A 296 12.95 2.98 -6.51
C PHE A 296 12.91 1.61 -7.21
N SER A 297 13.96 1.29 -7.96
CA SER A 297 14.08 0.05 -8.73
C SER A 297 15.22 -0.86 -8.25
N GLY A 298 15.79 -0.59 -7.09
CA GLY A 298 16.83 -1.40 -6.48
C GLY A 298 16.29 -2.51 -5.60
N SER A 299 17.11 -2.96 -4.64
CA SER A 299 16.79 -4.04 -3.72
C SER A 299 16.55 -3.51 -2.30
N ILE A 300 15.46 -3.96 -1.69
CA ILE A 300 15.08 -3.68 -0.30
C ILE A 300 15.11 -5.00 0.45
N THR A 301 15.96 -5.11 1.45
CA THR A 301 16.05 -6.30 2.30
C THR A 301 15.64 -5.97 3.73
N PHE A 302 14.63 -6.65 4.23
CA PHE A 302 14.28 -6.66 5.64
C PHE A 302 14.97 -7.86 6.29
N ALA A 303 16.17 -7.64 6.85
CA ALA A 303 16.97 -8.68 7.47
C ALA A 303 16.37 -9.16 8.80
N GLY A 304 15.65 -8.29 9.50
CA GLY A 304 14.91 -8.59 10.71
C GLY A 304 13.41 -8.80 10.47
N ARG A 305 12.70 -9.17 11.52
CA ARG A 305 11.24 -9.26 11.50
C ARG A 305 10.60 -7.88 11.33
N GLY A 306 9.39 -7.88 10.78
CA GLY A 306 8.64 -6.64 10.61
C GLY A 306 7.18 -6.87 10.31
N PHE A 307 6.47 -5.78 10.06
CA PHE A 307 5.04 -5.76 9.83
C PHE A 307 4.63 -4.52 9.04
N GLY A 308 3.45 -4.57 8.45
CA GLY A 308 2.89 -3.46 7.70
C GLY A 308 2.84 -3.70 6.19
N THR A 309 2.35 -2.71 5.47
CA THR A 309 2.26 -2.72 4.01
C THR A 309 3.53 -2.13 3.40
N VAL A 310 4.18 -2.90 2.54
CA VAL A 310 5.35 -2.47 1.77
C VAL A 310 4.90 -2.09 0.38
N MET A 311 5.03 -0.81 0.03
CA MET A 311 4.73 -0.25 -1.27
C MET A 311 6.04 0.09 -2.00
N ALA A 312 6.44 -0.77 -2.93
CA ALA A 312 7.67 -0.61 -3.70
C ALA A 312 7.50 -1.22 -5.12
N PRO A 313 6.61 -0.66 -5.96
CA PRO A 313 6.12 -1.30 -7.18
C PRO A 313 7.18 -1.68 -8.21
N LYS A 314 8.37 -1.09 -8.18
CA LYS A 314 9.47 -1.37 -9.10
C LYS A 314 10.71 -1.95 -8.43
N ALA A 315 10.64 -2.24 -7.13
CA ALA A 315 11.78 -2.76 -6.38
C ALA A 315 11.73 -4.28 -6.22
N SER A 316 12.90 -4.86 -5.95
CA SER A 316 13.03 -6.20 -5.40
C SER A 316 12.92 -6.14 -3.89
N VAL A 317 11.93 -6.81 -3.30
CA VAL A 317 11.74 -6.89 -1.85
C VAL A 317 12.12 -8.28 -1.36
N ASN A 318 13.07 -8.34 -0.41
CA ASN A 318 13.57 -9.56 0.17
C ASN A 318 13.26 -9.59 1.67
N LEU A 319 12.54 -10.60 2.13
CA LEU A 319 12.28 -10.83 3.54
C LEU A 319 13.26 -11.86 4.09
N GLY A 320 14.18 -11.44 4.93
CA GLY A 320 15.14 -12.32 5.62
C GLY A 320 14.58 -12.95 6.88
N HIS A 321 13.47 -12.45 7.40
CA HIS A 321 12.79 -12.89 8.61
C HIS A 321 11.26 -12.79 8.44
N ASN A 322 10.50 -13.18 9.46
CA ASN A 322 9.03 -13.16 9.43
C ASN A 322 8.48 -11.74 9.24
N TRP A 323 7.44 -11.65 8.44
CA TRP A 323 6.73 -10.42 8.14
C TRP A 323 5.22 -10.63 8.17
N ASP A 324 4.50 -9.72 8.83
CA ASP A 324 3.04 -9.72 8.90
C ASP A 324 2.51 -8.49 8.16
N GLY A 325 1.80 -8.67 7.06
CA GLY A 325 1.26 -7.53 6.31
C GLY A 325 0.90 -7.81 4.87
N CYS A 326 1.17 -6.82 4.01
CA CYS A 326 0.95 -6.84 2.58
C CYS A 326 2.21 -6.34 1.86
N VAL A 327 2.56 -6.94 0.72
CA VAL A 327 3.71 -6.51 -0.07
C VAL A 327 3.32 -6.27 -1.52
N VAL A 328 3.66 -5.10 -2.03
CA VAL A 328 3.54 -4.70 -3.44
C VAL A 328 4.94 -4.43 -3.97
N SER A 329 5.42 -5.23 -4.91
CA SER A 329 6.79 -5.15 -5.43
C SER A 329 6.91 -5.68 -6.86
N GLU A 330 8.01 -5.39 -7.55
CA GLU A 330 8.29 -6.01 -8.84
C GLU A 330 8.75 -7.46 -8.66
N ILE A 331 9.70 -7.68 -7.76
CA ILE A 331 10.18 -9.01 -7.37
C ILE A 331 10.00 -9.16 -5.87
N PHE A 332 9.51 -10.32 -5.44
CA PHE A 332 9.38 -10.63 -4.03
C PHE A 332 10.07 -11.96 -3.70
N SER A 333 10.81 -11.99 -2.60
CA SER A 333 11.44 -13.21 -2.10
C SER A 333 11.29 -13.29 -0.59
N ASN A 334 10.90 -14.45 -0.06
CA ASN A 334 10.84 -14.69 1.36
C ASN A 334 11.80 -15.81 1.80
N SER A 335 12.68 -15.47 2.75
CA SER A 335 13.48 -16.46 3.49
C SER A 335 12.96 -16.64 4.93
N GLY A 336 12.12 -15.71 5.41
CA GLY A 336 11.26 -15.84 6.58
C GLY A 336 9.82 -16.11 6.18
N GLU A 337 8.99 -16.57 7.12
CA GLU A 337 7.56 -16.77 6.86
C GLU A 337 6.87 -15.41 6.62
N PHE A 338 6.01 -15.39 5.63
CA PHE A 338 5.15 -14.25 5.36
C PHE A 338 3.72 -14.60 5.74
N HIS A 339 3.09 -13.74 6.54
CA HIS A 339 1.71 -13.89 6.95
C HIS A 339 0.90 -12.70 6.44
N ARG A 340 -0.10 -12.97 5.63
CA ARG A 340 -0.98 -11.93 5.13
C ARG A 340 -1.75 -11.27 6.27
N VAL A 341 -1.65 -9.95 6.31
CA VAL A 341 -2.63 -9.09 6.97
C VAL A 341 -3.11 -8.12 5.89
N PRO A 342 -4.42 -8.05 5.57
CA PRO A 342 -4.90 -7.27 4.45
C PRO A 342 -4.48 -5.82 4.54
N GLY A 343 -3.94 -5.28 3.44
CA GLY A 343 -3.72 -3.85 3.29
C GLY A 343 -5.07 -3.13 3.15
N THR A 344 -5.11 -1.89 3.54
CA THR A 344 -6.28 -1.02 3.37
C THR A 344 -5.87 0.22 2.58
N ASP A 345 -6.83 0.93 2.01
CA ASP A 345 -6.53 2.20 1.37
C ASP A 345 -6.09 3.22 2.43
N PHE A 346 -5.11 4.04 2.08
CA PHE A 346 -4.72 5.15 2.93
C PHE A 346 -5.85 6.19 2.87
N PRO A 347 -6.34 6.70 4.03
CA PRO A 347 -7.43 7.64 4.03
C PRO A 347 -7.09 8.89 3.21
N LYS A 348 -7.95 9.23 2.24
CA LYS A 348 -7.80 10.48 1.49
C LYS A 348 -8.28 11.61 2.38
N GLU A 349 -7.51 12.69 2.46
CA GLU A 349 -8.01 13.93 3.03
C GLU A 349 -9.20 14.38 2.18
N GLU A 350 -10.38 14.49 2.78
CA GLU A 350 -11.47 15.20 2.12
C GLU A 350 -11.01 16.64 1.89
N PRO A 351 -11.15 17.18 0.67
CA PRO A 351 -10.80 18.57 0.44
C PRO A 351 -11.61 19.41 1.41
N THR A 352 -10.92 20.09 2.32
CA THR A 352 -11.53 21.06 3.22
C THR A 352 -12.23 22.08 2.34
N THR A 353 -13.53 21.98 2.16
CA THR A 353 -14.34 23.03 1.62
C THR A 353 -14.25 24.17 2.62
N GLU A 354 -13.32 25.11 2.38
CA GLU A 354 -13.38 26.40 3.05
C GLU A 354 -14.77 26.97 2.75
N SER A 355 -15.63 26.85 3.76
CA SER A 355 -16.89 27.56 3.78
C SER A 355 -16.54 29.04 3.82
N THR A 356 -16.45 29.66 2.65
CA THR A 356 -16.48 31.11 2.51
C THR A 356 -17.87 31.56 2.96
N THR A 357 -18.00 31.78 4.26
CA THR A 357 -19.11 32.55 4.80
C THR A 357 -18.93 33.98 4.27
N THR A 358 -19.55 34.28 3.16
CA THR A 358 -19.79 35.63 2.74
C THR A 358 -20.72 36.24 3.81
N GLU A 359 -20.17 37.04 4.71
CA GLU A 359 -20.96 37.93 5.53
C GLU A 359 -21.68 38.90 4.59
N ASP A 360 -22.96 38.65 4.40
CA ASP A 360 -23.88 39.57 3.71
C ASP A 360 -24.16 40.71 4.68
N THR A 361 -23.40 41.79 4.54
CA THR A 361 -23.67 43.06 5.19
C THR A 361 -24.88 43.69 4.53
N THR A 362 -26.07 43.34 4.99
CA THR A 362 -27.28 44.12 4.70
C THR A 362 -27.26 45.37 5.55
N GLU A 363 -27.03 46.50 4.92
CA GLU A 363 -27.26 47.86 5.47
C GLU A 363 -28.74 47.98 5.79
N ASP A 364 -29.01 48.22 7.08
CA ASP A 364 -30.32 48.49 7.64
C ASP A 364 -30.67 49.93 7.36
N THR A 365 -31.58 50.18 6.43
CA THR A 365 -32.19 51.48 6.18
C THR A 365 -33.44 51.62 7.06
N THR A 366 -33.28 52.34 8.15
CA THR A 366 -34.37 52.83 9.00
C THR A 366 -35.37 53.65 8.20
N THR A 367 -36.63 53.27 8.21
CA THR A 367 -37.78 54.16 7.94
C THR A 367 -38.75 54.02 9.10
N GLU A 368 -38.85 55.11 9.88
CA GLU A 368 -39.93 55.35 10.84
C GLU A 368 -41.25 55.51 10.09
N ASP A 369 -42.32 54.89 10.53
CA ASP A 369 -43.61 55.61 10.63
C ASP A 369 -44.61 54.87 11.56
N THR A 370 -44.94 55.63 12.58
CA THR A 370 -46.19 55.94 13.30
C THR A 370 -47.38 54.97 13.30
N THR A 371 -47.72 54.67 14.59
CA THR A 371 -49.07 54.64 15.25
C THR A 371 -50.25 53.94 14.60
N THR A 372 -50.89 53.06 15.36
CA THR A 372 -52.18 53.28 16.02
C THR A 372 -52.59 52.11 16.92
N GLU A 373 -53.09 52.45 18.11
CA GLU A 373 -53.76 51.62 19.10
C GLU A 373 -55.01 50.94 18.53
N ASP A 374 -55.35 49.75 19.00
CA ASP A 374 -56.64 49.54 19.66
C ASP A 374 -56.78 48.11 20.28
N THR A 375 -57.03 48.15 21.48
CA THR A 375 -57.85 47.45 22.49
C THR A 375 -58.61 46.16 22.16
N THR A 376 -58.61 45.36 23.26
CA THR A 376 -59.69 44.51 23.83
C THR A 376 -59.91 43.12 23.18
N THR A 377 -60.12 42.07 23.87
CA THR A 377 -60.64 41.61 25.16
C THR A 377 -60.64 40.05 25.15
N GLU A 378 -60.36 39.50 26.30
CA GLU A 378 -60.93 38.30 26.95
C GLU A 378 -61.67 37.27 26.09
N ASP A 379 -61.46 35.98 26.28
CA ASP A 379 -62.13 35.15 27.31
C ASP A 379 -61.75 33.68 27.22
N THR A 380 -61.41 33.13 28.33
CA THR A 380 -61.75 31.87 29.05
C THR A 380 -62.21 30.60 28.33
N THR A 381 -61.65 29.52 28.96
CA THR A 381 -62.25 28.21 29.28
C THR A 381 -62.34 27.17 28.14
N THR A 382 -61.83 26.03 28.32
CA THR A 382 -61.84 24.93 29.30
C THR A 382 -60.66 23.97 29.06
#